data_80db75434fa26a21073d4f7ec36d53d3
#
_entry.id   80db75434fa26a21073d4f7ec36d53d3
#
_cell.length_a   1.000
_cell.length_b   1.000
_cell.length_c   1.000
_cell.angle_alpha   90.00
_cell.angle_beta   90.00
_cell.angle_gamma   90.00
#
_symmetry.space_group_name_H-M   'P 1'
#
loop_
_entity.id
_entity.type
_entity.pdbx_description
1 polymer ?
#
loop_
_entity_poly.entity_id
_entity_poly.type
_entity_poly.pdbx_seq_one_letter_code
_entity_poly.pdbx_strand_id
1 'polypeptide(L)'
;MVLLFVCAAVYFNWSYNAQWGSADAEMAAAEDAAMAAANADGETTAASASTDDYFAKARLTRQQSRDEALSLLKSASAAEDASQETIDSAMRAISAMASDSMTETQIENLLLAKDFSECVVYITEEGITVAVPAPADGLSTAQVATITDVIVSETDYTAPQIKVIEVKADAQ
;
A
#
# COMPACT_ATOMS: atom_id res chain seq x y z
N MET A 1 16.79 35.63 -30.34
CA MET A 1 15.51 35.24 -29.75
C MET A 1 15.59 33.89 -29.01
N VAL A 2 16.27 32.87 -29.56
CA VAL A 2 16.37 31.53 -28.92
C VAL A 2 17.10 31.55 -27.57
N LEU A 3 18.13 32.41 -27.42
CA LEU A 3 18.95 32.51 -26.19
C LEU A 3 18.14 33.02 -24.97
N LEU A 4 17.14 33.88 -25.20
CA LEU A 4 16.25 34.41 -24.16
C LEU A 4 15.32 33.32 -23.60
N PHE A 5 14.84 32.39 -24.43
CA PHE A 5 13.99 31.29 -24.00
C PHE A 5 14.75 30.24 -23.16
N VAL A 6 16.03 30.00 -23.50
CA VAL A 6 16.88 29.08 -22.72
C VAL A 6 17.19 29.68 -21.36
N CYS A 7 17.48 30.98 -21.26
CA CYS A 7 17.69 31.65 -19.96
C CYS A 7 16.42 31.66 -19.10
N ALA A 8 15.24 31.86 -19.70
CA ALA A 8 13.97 31.82 -19.00
C ALA A 8 13.67 30.39 -18.48
N ALA A 9 13.93 29.36 -19.31
CA ALA A 9 13.69 27.95 -18.88
C ALA A 9 14.62 27.54 -17.74
N VAL A 10 15.89 27.93 -17.76
CA VAL A 10 16.85 27.67 -16.68
C VAL A 10 16.47 28.42 -15.39
N TYR A 11 16.03 29.69 -15.53
CA TYR A 11 15.58 30.50 -14.41
C TYR A 11 14.32 29.95 -13.75
N PHE A 12 13.32 29.50 -14.55
CA PHE A 12 12.11 28.88 -14.04
C PHE A 12 12.41 27.53 -13.37
N ASN A 13 13.27 26.70 -13.97
CA ASN A 13 13.68 25.43 -13.38
C ASN A 13 14.42 25.62 -12.04
N TRP A 14 15.31 26.63 -11.97
CA TRP A 14 16.03 26.93 -10.73
C TRP A 14 15.12 27.54 -9.65
N SER A 15 14.21 28.46 -10.04
CA SER A 15 13.24 29.07 -9.14
C SER A 15 12.24 28.06 -8.59
N TYR A 16 11.79 27.12 -9.43
CA TYR A 16 10.87 26.06 -9.03
C TYR A 16 11.52 25.08 -8.05
N ASN A 17 12.76 24.70 -8.31
CA ASN A 17 13.51 23.79 -7.44
C ASN A 17 13.95 24.46 -6.11
N ALA A 18 14.17 25.77 -6.08
CA ALA A 18 14.50 26.49 -4.84
C ALA A 18 13.31 26.69 -3.90
N GLN A 19 12.09 26.66 -4.42
CA GLN A 19 10.86 26.85 -3.62
C GLN A 19 10.36 25.53 -2.99
N TRP A 20 10.75 24.36 -3.54
CA TRP A 20 10.41 23.05 -2.99
C TRP A 20 11.54 22.46 -2.14
N GLY A 21 12.79 22.86 -2.34
CA GLY A 21 13.94 22.38 -1.57
C GLY A 21 14.00 22.88 -0.12
N SER A 22 13.26 23.95 0.22
CA SER A 22 13.18 24.45 1.60
C SER A 22 12.08 23.75 2.45
N ALA A 23 11.06 23.21 1.80
CA ALA A 23 10.01 22.46 2.49
C ALA A 23 10.49 21.06 2.92
N ASP A 24 11.34 20.42 2.11
CA ASP A 24 11.91 19.10 2.43
C ASP A 24 12.94 19.17 3.59
N ALA A 25 13.66 20.29 3.72
CA ALA A 25 14.64 20.48 4.79
C ALA A 25 13.98 20.77 6.17
N GLU A 26 12.83 21.44 6.20
CA GLU A 26 12.08 21.67 7.45
C GLU A 26 11.30 20.42 7.88
N MET A 27 10.79 19.61 6.94
CA MET A 27 10.16 18.33 7.27
C MET A 27 11.18 17.31 7.76
N ALA A 28 12.36 17.21 7.16
CA ALA A 28 13.43 16.31 7.61
C ALA A 28 13.95 16.68 9.02
N ALA A 29 14.00 17.97 9.37
CA ALA A 29 14.39 18.41 10.71
C ALA A 29 13.31 18.16 11.77
N ALA A 30 12.03 18.16 11.38
CA ALA A 30 10.91 17.83 12.27
C ALA A 30 10.78 16.31 12.50
N GLU A 31 11.10 15.48 11.51
CA GLU A 31 11.15 14.01 11.65
C GLU A 31 12.31 13.57 12.55
N ASP A 32 13.49 14.21 12.44
CA ASP A 32 14.66 13.90 13.26
C ASP A 32 14.45 14.29 14.74
N ALA A 33 13.74 15.40 15.00
CA ALA A 33 13.37 15.81 16.35
C ALA A 33 12.27 14.93 16.98
N ALA A 34 11.36 14.39 16.18
CA ALA A 34 10.33 13.45 16.64
C ALA A 34 10.91 12.06 16.93
N MET A 35 11.89 11.59 16.15
CA MET A 35 12.63 10.35 16.41
C MET A 35 13.50 10.42 17.67
N ALA A 36 14.09 11.57 17.98
CA ALA A 36 14.90 11.75 19.19
C ALA A 36 14.06 11.73 20.49
N ALA A 37 12.79 12.11 20.43
CA ALA A 37 11.88 12.08 21.58
C ALA A 37 11.25 10.70 21.85
N ALA A 38 11.24 9.79 20.86
CA ALA A 38 10.68 8.44 20.98
C ALA A 38 11.63 7.41 21.57
N ASN A 39 12.93 7.73 21.72
CA ASN A 39 13.97 6.79 22.18
C ASN A 39 14.19 6.78 23.70
N ALA A 40 13.26 7.27 24.51
CA ALA A 40 13.47 7.43 25.96
C ALA A 40 12.81 6.36 26.85
N ASP A 41 12.12 5.34 26.31
CA ASP A 41 11.57 4.29 27.19
C ASP A 41 11.39 2.94 26.48
N GLY A 42 12.14 1.93 26.92
CA GLY A 42 11.77 0.51 26.87
C GLY A 42 12.06 -0.31 25.62
N GLU A 43 13.09 -1.12 25.73
CA GLU A 43 13.67 -2.11 24.79
C GLU A 43 12.70 -3.20 24.25
N THR A 44 11.41 -3.18 24.58
CA THR A 44 10.41 -4.17 24.14
C THR A 44 9.42 -3.62 23.10
N THR A 45 9.41 -2.30 22.88
CA THR A 45 8.47 -1.62 21.98
C THR A 45 9.01 -1.40 20.56
N ALA A 46 10.32 -1.44 20.35
CA ALA A 46 10.94 -1.11 19.05
C ALA A 46 10.62 -2.13 17.94
N ALA A 47 10.58 -3.43 18.26
CA ALA A 47 10.27 -4.47 17.28
C ALA A 47 8.78 -4.48 16.87
N SER A 48 7.88 -4.15 17.78
CA SER A 48 6.45 -4.00 17.49
C SER A 48 6.17 -2.76 16.66
N ALA A 49 6.82 -1.63 16.96
CA ALA A 49 6.66 -0.38 16.22
C ALA A 49 7.07 -0.50 14.75
N SER A 50 8.18 -1.20 14.45
CA SER A 50 8.63 -1.40 13.06
C SER A 50 7.67 -2.27 12.23
N THR A 51 7.03 -3.25 12.87
CA THR A 51 6.06 -4.13 12.21
C THR A 51 4.74 -3.40 11.98
N ASP A 52 4.25 -2.65 12.96
CA ASP A 52 3.03 -1.85 12.84
C ASP A 52 3.18 -0.75 11.77
N ASP A 53 4.36 -0.11 11.68
CA ASP A 53 4.69 0.86 10.63
C ASP A 53 4.67 0.23 9.24
N TYR A 54 5.16 -1.00 9.10
CA TYR A 54 5.08 -1.73 7.83
C TYR A 54 3.62 -1.89 7.37
N PHE A 55 2.73 -2.37 8.26
CA PHE A 55 1.33 -2.59 7.92
C PHE A 55 0.59 -1.28 7.65
N ALA A 56 0.85 -0.22 8.43
CA ALA A 56 0.30 1.10 8.19
C ALA A 56 0.73 1.66 6.82
N LYS A 57 2.03 1.57 6.50
CA LYS A 57 2.58 1.98 5.21
C LYS A 57 2.02 1.13 4.05
N ALA A 58 1.90 -0.16 4.23
CA ALA A 58 1.34 -1.08 3.23
C ALA A 58 -0.12 -0.72 2.88
N ARG A 59 -0.95 -0.43 3.88
CA ARG A 59 -2.33 0.04 3.68
C ARG A 59 -2.38 1.39 2.98
N LEU A 60 -1.53 2.34 3.40
CA LEU A 60 -1.45 3.66 2.76
C LEU A 60 -1.04 3.55 1.30
N THR A 61 -0.01 2.78 0.99
CA THR A 61 0.46 2.55 -0.38
C THR A 61 -0.63 1.90 -1.23
N ARG A 62 -1.32 0.88 -0.70
CA ARG A 62 -2.47 0.24 -1.37
C ARG A 62 -3.56 1.25 -1.70
N GLN A 63 -3.92 2.11 -0.75
CA GLN A 63 -4.92 3.16 -0.95
C GLN A 63 -4.48 4.17 -2.01
N GLN A 64 -3.25 4.67 -1.95
CA GLN A 64 -2.71 5.62 -2.92
C GLN A 64 -2.70 5.04 -4.34
N SER A 65 -2.21 3.81 -4.52
CA SER A 65 -2.20 3.14 -5.83
C SER A 65 -3.62 2.94 -6.37
N ARG A 66 -4.58 2.64 -5.51
CA ARG A 66 -6.01 2.49 -5.88
C ARG A 66 -6.63 3.82 -6.29
N ASP A 67 -6.36 4.89 -5.55
CA ASP A 67 -6.85 6.23 -5.86
C ASP A 67 -6.28 6.74 -7.19
N GLU A 68 -5.00 6.47 -7.46
CA GLU A 68 -4.34 6.80 -8.72
C GLU A 68 -4.96 6.01 -9.88
N ALA A 69 -5.15 4.71 -9.74
CA ALA A 69 -5.78 3.88 -10.76
C ALA A 69 -7.23 4.30 -11.04
N LEU A 70 -8.02 4.61 -9.99
CA LEU A 70 -9.38 5.15 -10.13
C LEU A 70 -9.39 6.49 -10.87
N SER A 71 -8.44 7.38 -10.57
CA SER A 71 -8.30 8.67 -11.25
C SER A 71 -8.01 8.48 -12.74
N LEU A 72 -7.09 7.56 -13.07
CA LEU A 72 -6.73 7.23 -14.45
C LEU A 72 -7.92 6.66 -15.22
N LEU A 73 -8.64 5.68 -14.65
CA LEU A 73 -9.81 5.06 -15.26
C LEU A 73 -10.95 6.06 -15.49
N LYS A 74 -11.20 6.96 -14.52
CA LYS A 74 -12.19 8.04 -14.65
C LYS A 74 -11.78 9.02 -15.75
N SER A 75 -10.51 9.40 -15.82
CA SER A 75 -10.01 10.29 -16.87
C SER A 75 -10.13 9.66 -18.25
N ALA A 76 -9.81 8.38 -18.40
CA ALA A 76 -9.95 7.66 -19.65
C ALA A 76 -11.40 7.53 -20.12
N SER A 77 -12.35 7.32 -19.18
CA SER A 77 -13.77 7.21 -19.50
C SER A 77 -14.44 8.56 -19.78
N ALA A 78 -13.86 9.68 -19.31
CA ALA A 78 -14.37 11.03 -19.48
C ALA A 78 -13.74 11.77 -20.67
N ALA A 79 -12.83 11.17 -21.41
CA ALA A 79 -12.21 11.78 -22.59
C ALA A 79 -13.26 12.03 -23.67
N GLU A 80 -13.19 13.18 -24.36
CA GLU A 80 -14.17 13.59 -25.38
C GLU A 80 -14.26 12.62 -26.57
N ASP A 81 -13.19 11.90 -26.85
CA ASP A 81 -13.05 10.91 -27.92
C ASP A 81 -13.11 9.45 -27.40
N ALA A 82 -13.49 9.24 -26.11
CA ALA A 82 -13.57 7.91 -25.56
C ALA A 82 -14.63 7.07 -26.30
N SER A 83 -14.20 5.90 -26.78
CA SER A 83 -15.12 4.93 -27.38
C SER A 83 -16.02 4.32 -26.31
N GLN A 84 -17.22 3.86 -26.70
CA GLN A 84 -18.10 3.14 -25.77
C GLN A 84 -17.41 1.92 -25.14
N GLU A 85 -16.56 1.23 -25.91
CA GLU A 85 -15.77 0.10 -25.41
C GLU A 85 -14.79 0.53 -24.31
N THR A 86 -14.15 1.68 -24.46
CA THR A 86 -13.25 2.25 -23.44
C THR A 86 -14.00 2.59 -22.17
N ILE A 87 -15.16 3.21 -22.30
CA ILE A 87 -16.04 3.57 -21.16
C ILE A 87 -16.49 2.29 -20.43
N ASP A 88 -16.99 1.30 -21.16
CA ASP A 88 -17.46 0.05 -20.58
C ASP A 88 -16.31 -0.75 -19.90
N SER A 89 -15.13 -0.70 -20.48
CA SER A 89 -13.92 -1.33 -19.89
C SER A 89 -13.51 -0.64 -18.61
N ALA A 90 -13.47 0.70 -18.58
CA ALA A 90 -13.16 1.47 -17.39
C ALA A 90 -14.18 1.22 -16.27
N MET A 91 -15.47 1.17 -16.59
CA MET A 91 -16.53 0.90 -15.62
C MET A 91 -16.41 -0.51 -15.01
N ARG A 92 -16.08 -1.51 -15.84
CA ARG A 92 -15.83 -2.88 -15.35
C ARG A 92 -14.61 -2.93 -14.42
N ALA A 93 -13.51 -2.27 -14.78
CA ALA A 93 -12.30 -2.20 -13.95
C ALA A 93 -12.58 -1.51 -12.61
N ILE A 94 -13.34 -0.40 -12.60
CA ILE A 94 -13.74 0.29 -11.36
C ILE A 94 -14.60 -0.64 -10.48
N SER A 95 -15.56 -1.35 -11.09
CA SER A 95 -16.41 -2.28 -10.35
C SER A 95 -15.64 -3.45 -9.75
N ALA A 96 -14.70 -4.04 -10.51
CA ALA A 96 -13.82 -5.11 -10.03
C ALA A 96 -12.96 -4.61 -8.84
N MET A 97 -12.34 -3.44 -8.98
CA MET A 97 -11.52 -2.82 -7.94
C MET A 97 -12.32 -2.55 -6.64
N ALA A 98 -13.59 -2.16 -6.76
CA ALA A 98 -14.46 -1.97 -5.62
C ALA A 98 -14.80 -3.32 -4.94
N SER A 99 -15.11 -4.35 -5.73
CA SER A 99 -15.36 -5.71 -5.23
C SER A 99 -14.15 -6.28 -4.50
N ASP A 100 -12.97 -6.17 -5.10
CA ASP A 100 -11.71 -6.65 -4.52
C ASP A 100 -11.43 -5.95 -3.18
N SER A 101 -11.66 -4.63 -3.12
CA SER A 101 -11.50 -3.85 -1.89
C SER A 101 -12.39 -4.32 -0.75
N MET A 102 -13.63 -4.69 -1.06
CA MET A 102 -14.57 -5.23 -0.06
C MET A 102 -14.13 -6.60 0.41
N THR A 103 -13.73 -7.48 -0.51
CA THR A 103 -13.24 -8.82 -0.20
C THR A 103 -11.94 -8.78 0.61
N GLU A 104 -10.98 -7.93 0.25
CA GLU A 104 -9.75 -7.71 1.03
C GLU A 104 -10.08 -7.33 2.48
N THR A 105 -10.96 -6.34 2.66
CA THR A 105 -11.37 -5.89 4.00
C THR A 105 -12.09 -6.99 4.79
N GLN A 106 -12.91 -7.80 4.13
CA GLN A 106 -13.60 -8.92 4.76
C GLN A 106 -12.62 -9.99 5.24
N ILE A 107 -11.66 -10.38 4.39
CA ILE A 107 -10.60 -11.35 4.74
C ILE A 107 -9.75 -10.80 5.89
N GLU A 108 -9.32 -9.52 5.83
CA GLU A 108 -8.56 -8.88 6.91
C GLU A 108 -9.32 -8.97 8.25
N ASN A 109 -10.60 -8.62 8.28
CA ASN A 109 -11.42 -8.71 9.48
C ASN A 109 -11.57 -10.14 10.02
N LEU A 110 -11.70 -11.13 9.13
CA LEU A 110 -11.78 -12.53 9.52
C LEU A 110 -10.46 -13.05 10.10
N LEU A 111 -9.33 -12.65 9.53
CA LEU A 111 -8.01 -13.01 10.04
C LEU A 111 -7.76 -12.39 11.42
N LEU A 112 -8.12 -11.12 11.62
CA LEU A 112 -8.07 -10.48 12.95
C LEU A 112 -8.96 -11.22 13.97
N ALA A 113 -10.12 -11.69 13.56
CA ALA A 113 -11.01 -12.52 14.41
C ALA A 113 -10.45 -13.94 14.71
N LYS A 114 -9.41 -14.36 13.98
CA LYS A 114 -8.65 -15.61 14.19
C LYS A 114 -7.34 -15.41 14.95
N ASP A 115 -7.25 -14.33 15.73
CA ASP A 115 -6.11 -14.00 16.60
C ASP A 115 -4.82 -13.57 15.84
N PHE A 116 -4.91 -13.20 14.57
CA PHE A 116 -3.82 -12.48 13.92
C PHE A 116 -3.83 -11.02 14.40
N SER A 117 -2.68 -10.54 14.89
CA SER A 117 -2.58 -9.17 15.44
C SER A 117 -2.73 -8.10 14.36
N GLU A 118 -2.20 -8.37 13.16
CA GLU A 118 -2.22 -7.48 12.00
C GLU A 118 -2.25 -8.32 10.71
N CYS A 119 -2.81 -7.75 9.64
CA CYS A 119 -2.69 -8.33 8.31
C CYS A 119 -2.99 -7.28 7.23
N VAL A 120 -2.45 -7.51 6.04
CA VAL A 120 -2.81 -6.77 4.82
C VAL A 120 -2.99 -7.77 3.70
N VAL A 121 -4.12 -7.64 3.01
CA VAL A 121 -4.50 -8.51 1.89
C VAL A 121 -4.45 -7.74 0.59
N TYR A 122 -3.93 -8.36 -0.46
CA TYR A 122 -3.90 -7.85 -1.82
C TYR A 122 -4.52 -8.88 -2.75
N ILE A 123 -5.56 -8.49 -3.47
CA ILE A 123 -6.19 -9.30 -4.51
C ILE A 123 -5.70 -8.80 -5.87
N THR A 124 -5.31 -9.72 -6.73
CA THR A 124 -4.91 -9.48 -8.11
C THR A 124 -5.53 -10.54 -9.01
N GLU A 125 -5.51 -10.34 -10.32
CA GLU A 125 -6.00 -11.35 -11.28
C GLU A 125 -5.26 -12.70 -11.17
N GLU A 126 -4.02 -12.70 -10.68
CA GLU A 126 -3.18 -13.90 -10.54
C GLU A 126 -3.44 -14.67 -9.24
N GLY A 127 -3.98 -14.01 -8.21
CA GLY A 127 -4.21 -14.61 -6.90
C GLY A 127 -4.23 -13.63 -5.75
N ILE A 128 -4.17 -14.16 -4.55
CA ILE A 128 -4.22 -13.39 -3.30
C ILE A 128 -2.87 -13.45 -2.58
N THR A 129 -2.40 -12.29 -2.17
CA THR A 129 -1.22 -12.17 -1.30
C THR A 129 -1.66 -11.65 0.06
N VAL A 130 -1.28 -12.34 1.13
CA VAL A 130 -1.56 -11.96 2.51
C VAL A 130 -0.25 -11.74 3.25
N ALA A 131 -0.03 -10.55 3.76
CA ALA A 131 1.07 -10.23 4.67
C ALA A 131 0.57 -10.30 6.11
N VAL A 132 1.26 -11.04 6.96
CA VAL A 132 0.98 -11.17 8.40
C VAL A 132 2.27 -11.06 9.20
N PRO A 133 2.22 -10.55 10.45
CA PRO A 133 3.38 -10.58 11.32
C PRO A 133 3.70 -12.02 11.71
N ALA A 134 4.97 -12.36 11.70
CA ALA A 134 5.45 -13.69 12.06
C ALA A 134 6.51 -13.61 13.16
N PRO A 135 6.52 -14.58 14.09
CA PRO A 135 7.61 -14.72 15.05
C PRO A 135 8.94 -15.04 14.34
N ALA A 136 10.05 -14.97 15.05
CA ALA A 136 11.38 -15.24 14.50
C ALA A 136 11.49 -16.62 13.82
N ASP A 137 10.78 -17.62 14.37
CA ASP A 137 10.73 -18.99 13.85
C ASP A 137 9.79 -19.16 12.64
N GLY A 138 9.07 -18.08 12.24
CA GLY A 138 8.09 -18.10 11.16
C GLY A 138 6.69 -18.52 11.60
N LEU A 139 5.76 -18.56 10.65
CA LEU A 139 4.39 -19.01 10.88
C LEU A 139 4.34 -20.53 11.05
N SER A 140 3.51 -20.98 11.98
CA SER A 140 3.20 -22.40 12.11
C SER A 140 2.35 -22.90 10.95
N THR A 141 2.43 -24.19 10.66
CA THR A 141 1.59 -24.83 9.64
C THR A 141 0.09 -24.64 9.92
N ALA A 142 -0.31 -24.58 11.18
CA ALA A 142 -1.68 -24.32 11.59
C ALA A 142 -2.14 -22.91 11.24
N GLN A 143 -1.28 -21.89 11.43
CA GLN A 143 -1.58 -20.51 11.06
C GLN A 143 -1.70 -20.34 9.53
N VAL A 144 -0.79 -20.95 8.77
CA VAL A 144 -0.87 -20.95 7.31
C VAL A 144 -2.14 -21.65 6.82
N ALA A 145 -2.50 -22.78 7.43
CA ALA A 145 -3.75 -23.48 7.11
C ALA A 145 -4.98 -22.61 7.41
N THR A 146 -4.99 -21.89 8.55
CA THR A 146 -6.09 -20.97 8.90
C THR A 146 -6.22 -19.83 7.88
N ILE A 147 -5.10 -19.22 7.46
CA ILE A 147 -5.13 -18.17 6.44
C ILE A 147 -5.70 -18.70 5.13
N THR A 148 -5.22 -19.88 4.70
CA THR A 148 -5.69 -20.51 3.47
C THR A 148 -7.17 -20.84 3.52
N ASP A 149 -7.64 -21.39 4.64
CA ASP A 149 -9.05 -21.77 4.85
C ASP A 149 -9.98 -20.53 4.78
N VAL A 150 -9.62 -19.45 5.46
CA VAL A 150 -10.36 -18.19 5.39
C VAL A 150 -10.46 -17.70 3.95
N ILE A 151 -9.36 -17.66 3.21
CA ILE A 151 -9.35 -17.15 1.84
C ILE A 151 -10.20 -18.02 0.91
N VAL A 152 -10.05 -19.34 0.98
CA VAL A 152 -10.79 -20.27 0.13
C VAL A 152 -12.30 -20.23 0.46
N SER A 153 -12.68 -19.95 1.73
CA SER A 153 -14.08 -19.83 2.08
C SER A 153 -14.75 -18.54 1.60
N GLU A 154 -13.98 -17.47 1.43
CA GLU A 154 -14.50 -16.15 1.05
C GLU A 154 -14.32 -15.82 -0.44
N THR A 155 -13.58 -16.64 -1.17
CA THR A 155 -13.23 -16.39 -2.57
C THR A 155 -13.24 -17.67 -3.39
N ASP A 156 -13.22 -17.53 -4.71
CA ASP A 156 -13.07 -18.64 -5.66
C ASP A 156 -11.61 -19.05 -5.91
N TYR A 157 -10.64 -18.42 -5.21
CA TYR A 157 -9.23 -18.76 -5.35
C TYR A 157 -8.89 -20.08 -4.69
N THR A 158 -7.97 -20.80 -5.32
CA THR A 158 -7.46 -22.09 -4.82
C THR A 158 -6.15 -21.92 -4.08
N ALA A 159 -5.79 -22.87 -3.21
CA ALA A 159 -4.58 -22.80 -2.38
C ALA A 159 -3.27 -22.47 -3.15
N PRO A 160 -3.03 -22.95 -4.38
CA PRO A 160 -1.84 -22.57 -5.16
C PRO A 160 -1.78 -21.08 -5.56
N GLN A 161 -2.91 -20.39 -5.56
CA GLN A 161 -3.01 -18.95 -5.90
C GLN A 161 -2.88 -18.06 -4.66
N ILE A 162 -2.71 -18.66 -3.49
CA ILE A 162 -2.58 -17.93 -2.22
C ILE A 162 -1.10 -17.86 -1.84
N LYS A 163 -0.61 -16.64 -1.68
CA LYS A 163 0.75 -16.34 -1.23
C LYS A 163 0.71 -15.72 0.16
N VAL A 164 1.39 -16.35 1.12
CA VAL A 164 1.55 -15.80 2.47
C VAL A 164 2.95 -15.19 2.61
N ILE A 165 3.00 -13.94 3.05
CA ILE A 165 4.23 -13.20 3.32
C ILE A 165 4.38 -13.04 4.83
N GLU A 166 5.47 -13.53 5.37
CA GLU A 166 5.84 -13.39 6.77
C GLU A 166 6.58 -12.05 6.97
N VAL A 167 5.99 -11.14 7.71
CA VAL A 167 6.63 -9.89 8.11
C VAL A 167 7.26 -10.12 9.46
N LYS A 168 8.58 -10.27 9.49
CA LYS A 168 9.34 -10.44 10.72
C LYS A 168 9.71 -9.06 11.26
N ALA A 169 9.60 -8.89 12.58
CA ALA A 169 10.24 -7.77 13.23
C ALA A 169 11.75 -7.90 13.01
N ASP A 170 12.39 -6.85 12.47
CA ASP A 170 13.82 -6.85 12.26
C ASP A 170 14.53 -7.14 13.59
N ALA A 171 15.18 -8.29 13.67
CA ALA A 171 16.06 -8.62 14.78
C ALA A 171 17.31 -7.74 14.63
N GLN A 172 17.39 -6.67 15.40
CA GLN A 172 18.62 -5.90 15.58
C GLN A 172 19.58 -6.63 16.52
#